data_4001e1581efe870e8aabe18170ec5998
#
_entry.id   4001e1581efe870e8aabe18170ec5998
#
_cell.length_a   1.000
_cell.length_b   1.000
_cell.length_c   1.000
_cell.angle_alpha   90.00
_cell.angle_beta   90.00
_cell.angle_gamma   90.00
#
_symmetry.space_group_name_H-M   'P 1'
#
loop_
_entity.id
_entity.type
_entity.pdbx_description
1 polymer ?
#
loop_
_entity_poly.entity_id
_entity_poly.type
_entity_poly.pdbx_seq_one_letter_code
_entity_poly.pdbx_strand_id
1 'polypeptide(L)'
;MYRSIGIGARSLQECLLIQICRKKDEEKKPNPILELEERIIRECYEEFTRKHWEKIIKKLDIDEETFQEALNEITKLNPRPGASLGEAIGRNLQQIVPDFIVETYDDGTINISLNNRNVPELRMSRDFTEMVEEHTKNRANQSKESKEAMMFLKQKMDAAQGFIDAVRQRQNTLMTTMQAIIDLQRPFFLEGDESLLKPMILKDVAERTGLDISTISRVSNSKYVQTNYGIYPLKILFQRRVYHRGRRRNVCPRDTQDSERVY
;
A
#
# COMPACT_ATOMS: atom_id res chain seq x y z
N MET A 1 -9.61 0.38 -39.49
CA MET A 1 -9.00 -0.89 -39.00
C MET A 1 -7.98 -0.54 -37.93
N TYR A 2 -8.39 -0.51 -36.68
CA TYR A 2 -7.46 -0.20 -35.55
C TYR A 2 -6.53 -1.40 -35.33
N ARG A 3 -5.36 -1.36 -35.96
CA ARG A 3 -4.27 -2.26 -35.58
C ARG A 3 -3.75 -1.78 -34.22
N SER A 4 -3.96 -2.56 -33.17
CA SER A 4 -3.42 -2.27 -31.84
C SER A 4 -1.89 -2.29 -31.92
N ILE A 5 -1.33 -1.08 -31.77
CA ILE A 5 0.10 -0.78 -31.92
C ILE A 5 0.83 -1.36 -30.71
N GLY A 6 1.93 -2.10 -30.95
CA GLY A 6 2.73 -2.72 -29.86
C GLY A 6 2.36 -4.17 -29.54
N ILE A 7 1.40 -4.79 -30.26
CA ILE A 7 1.18 -6.23 -30.17
C ILE A 7 2.40 -6.94 -30.78
N GLY A 8 2.99 -7.86 -30.01
CA GLY A 8 4.19 -8.61 -30.42
C GLY A 8 5.50 -8.08 -29.82
N ALA A 9 5.45 -7.02 -29.03
CA ALA A 9 6.62 -6.57 -28.25
C ALA A 9 7.01 -7.62 -27.21
N ARG A 10 8.31 -7.82 -27.00
CA ARG A 10 8.88 -8.80 -26.06
C ARG A 10 8.89 -8.29 -24.62
N SER A 11 8.89 -6.96 -24.46
CA SER A 11 8.91 -6.30 -23.17
C SER A 11 8.00 -5.06 -23.17
N LEU A 12 7.66 -4.57 -21.97
CA LEU A 12 6.89 -3.32 -21.84
C LEU A 12 7.65 -2.13 -22.42
N GLN A 13 8.96 -2.07 -22.20
CA GLN A 13 9.83 -1.03 -22.75
C GLN A 13 9.74 -0.99 -24.28
N GLU A 14 9.87 -2.14 -24.93
CA GLU A 14 9.76 -2.25 -26.40
C GLU A 14 8.35 -1.86 -26.88
N CYS A 15 7.32 -2.26 -26.16
CA CYS A 15 5.93 -1.88 -26.47
C CYS A 15 5.70 -0.37 -26.47
N LEU A 16 6.23 0.33 -25.47
CA LEU A 16 6.14 1.77 -25.36
C LEU A 16 6.96 2.47 -26.44
N LEU A 17 8.18 2.00 -26.72
CA LEU A 17 9.02 2.53 -27.79
C LEU A 17 8.36 2.42 -29.17
N ILE A 18 7.74 1.28 -29.49
CA ILE A 18 7.02 1.09 -30.75
C ILE A 18 5.88 2.10 -30.88
N GLN A 19 5.14 2.37 -29.79
CA GLN A 19 4.07 3.35 -29.81
C GLN A 19 4.57 4.78 -30.00
N ILE A 20 5.67 5.15 -29.33
CA ILE A 20 6.31 6.48 -29.48
C ILE A 20 6.86 6.66 -30.89
N CYS A 21 7.59 5.68 -31.42
CA CYS A 21 8.14 5.74 -32.78
C CYS A 21 7.02 5.94 -33.81
N ARG A 22 5.90 5.27 -33.65
CA ARG A 22 4.78 5.43 -34.56
C ARG A 22 4.09 6.78 -34.45
N LYS A 23 3.91 7.32 -33.23
CA LYS A 23 3.43 8.71 -33.05
C LYS A 23 4.37 9.71 -33.78
N LYS A 24 5.67 9.45 -33.69
CA LYS A 24 6.70 10.25 -34.34
C LYS A 24 6.60 10.19 -35.87
N ASP A 25 6.30 9.03 -36.46
CA ASP A 25 6.08 8.83 -37.89
C ASP A 25 4.76 9.48 -38.39
N GLU A 26 3.73 9.53 -37.53
CA GLU A 26 2.44 10.17 -37.85
C GLU A 26 2.51 11.70 -37.74
N GLU A 27 3.30 12.24 -36.82
CA GLU A 27 3.57 13.65 -36.68
C GLU A 27 4.71 14.06 -37.62
N LYS A 28 4.38 14.59 -38.79
CA LYS A 28 5.35 15.03 -39.81
C LYS A 28 6.29 16.19 -39.38
N LYS A 29 6.12 16.75 -38.19
CA LYS A 29 6.96 17.80 -37.60
C LYS A 29 7.79 17.25 -36.45
N PRO A 30 9.06 17.63 -36.31
CA PRO A 30 9.86 17.25 -35.15
C PRO A 30 9.23 17.84 -33.87
N ASN A 31 8.75 16.98 -32.99
CA ASN A 31 8.18 17.36 -31.70
C ASN A 31 9.22 17.06 -30.60
N PRO A 32 9.78 18.08 -29.93
CA PRO A 32 10.82 17.88 -28.93
C PRO A 32 10.34 17.01 -27.74
N ILE A 33 9.04 17.03 -27.45
CA ILE A 33 8.46 16.21 -26.38
C ILE A 33 8.54 14.73 -26.75
N LEU A 34 8.23 14.35 -27.98
CA LEU A 34 8.32 12.95 -28.44
C LEU A 34 9.76 12.42 -28.46
N GLU A 35 10.73 13.27 -28.75
CA GLU A 35 12.14 12.90 -28.65
C GLU A 35 12.56 12.67 -27.20
N LEU A 36 12.03 13.47 -26.30
CA LEU A 36 12.25 13.33 -24.87
C LEU A 36 11.62 12.05 -24.32
N GLU A 37 10.37 11.74 -24.70
CA GLU A 37 9.70 10.49 -24.34
C GLU A 37 10.52 9.27 -24.78
N GLU A 38 11.02 9.28 -26.01
CA GLU A 38 11.86 8.20 -26.55
C GLU A 38 13.15 8.05 -25.73
N ARG A 39 13.82 9.15 -25.38
CA ARG A 39 15.04 9.13 -24.58
C ARG A 39 14.78 8.62 -23.15
N ILE A 40 13.71 9.06 -22.52
CA ILE A 40 13.33 8.59 -21.16
C ILE A 40 13.13 7.06 -21.16
N ILE A 41 12.35 6.54 -22.11
CA ILE A 41 12.06 5.11 -22.17
C ILE A 41 13.27 4.28 -22.63
N ARG A 42 14.16 4.81 -23.44
CA ARG A 42 15.35 4.12 -23.92
C ARG A 42 16.48 4.09 -22.90
N GLU A 43 16.79 5.23 -22.27
CA GLU A 43 17.99 5.43 -21.46
C GLU A 43 17.74 5.38 -19.94
N CYS A 44 16.52 5.70 -19.52
CA CYS A 44 16.15 5.85 -18.11
C CYS A 44 14.98 4.94 -17.69
N TYR A 45 14.80 3.80 -18.37
CA TYR A 45 13.64 2.93 -18.14
C TYR A 45 13.58 2.38 -16.70
N GLU A 46 14.72 2.02 -16.10
CA GLU A 46 14.76 1.52 -14.73
C GLU A 46 14.37 2.59 -13.71
N GLU A 47 14.93 3.80 -13.88
CA GLU A 47 14.59 4.94 -13.03
C GLU A 47 13.13 5.35 -13.21
N PHE A 48 12.61 5.25 -14.42
CA PHE A 48 11.21 5.52 -14.75
C PHE A 48 10.27 4.51 -14.06
N THR A 49 10.56 3.22 -14.10
CA THR A 49 9.74 2.19 -13.43
C THR A 49 9.77 2.31 -11.92
N ARG A 50 10.90 2.77 -11.36
CA ARG A 50 11.08 3.00 -9.91
C ARG A 50 10.58 4.38 -9.46
N LYS A 51 10.05 5.20 -10.39
CA LYS A 51 9.55 6.57 -10.14
C LYS A 51 10.61 7.51 -9.54
N HIS A 52 11.88 7.31 -9.86
CA HIS A 52 12.96 8.20 -9.45
C HIS A 52 13.08 9.41 -10.39
N TRP A 53 12.11 10.34 -10.33
CA TRP A 53 11.97 11.47 -11.22
C TRP A 53 13.16 12.43 -11.18
N GLU A 54 13.67 12.73 -10.00
CA GLU A 54 14.82 13.62 -9.82
C GLU A 54 16.08 13.08 -10.50
N LYS A 55 16.30 11.75 -10.52
CA LYS A 55 17.45 11.15 -11.20
C LYS A 55 17.34 11.29 -12.70
N ILE A 56 16.12 11.16 -13.25
CA ILE A 56 15.86 11.32 -14.68
C ILE A 56 16.11 12.78 -15.10
N ILE A 57 15.57 13.74 -14.35
CA ILE A 57 15.72 15.18 -14.59
C ILE A 57 17.21 15.55 -14.59
N LYS A 58 17.98 15.10 -13.58
CA LYS A 58 19.43 15.36 -13.49
C LYS A 58 20.22 14.66 -14.60
N LYS A 59 19.84 13.43 -15.00
CA LYS A 59 20.56 12.65 -16.02
C LYS A 59 20.36 13.18 -17.44
N LEU A 60 19.17 13.71 -17.72
CA LEU A 60 18.81 14.23 -19.03
C LEU A 60 18.95 15.75 -19.14
N ASP A 61 19.26 16.43 -18.02
CA ASP A 61 19.40 17.90 -17.91
C ASP A 61 18.20 18.66 -18.44
N ILE A 62 17.02 18.38 -17.87
CA ILE A 62 15.72 18.85 -18.37
C ILE A 62 15.02 19.64 -17.27
N ASP A 63 14.19 20.61 -17.65
CA ASP A 63 13.30 21.33 -16.75
C ASP A 63 12.17 20.43 -16.25
N GLU A 64 11.74 20.67 -15.01
CA GLU A 64 10.68 19.92 -14.37
C GLU A 64 9.33 20.02 -15.10
N GLU A 65 9.03 21.20 -15.69
CA GLU A 65 7.80 21.42 -16.47
C GLU A 65 7.79 20.56 -17.75
N THR A 66 8.87 20.56 -18.51
CA THR A 66 9.00 19.75 -19.74
C THR A 66 9.00 18.25 -19.44
N PHE A 67 9.57 17.84 -18.30
CA PHE A 67 9.49 16.47 -17.83
C PHE A 67 8.05 16.05 -17.49
N GLN A 68 7.29 16.91 -16.80
CA GLN A 68 5.89 16.67 -16.47
C GLN A 68 5.01 16.50 -17.72
N GLU A 69 5.23 17.31 -18.75
CA GLU A 69 4.54 17.17 -20.05
C GLU A 69 4.85 15.83 -20.70
N ALA A 70 6.12 15.45 -20.79
CA ALA A 70 6.53 14.16 -21.34
C ALA A 70 5.95 12.98 -20.52
N LEU A 71 5.93 13.08 -19.19
CA LEU A 71 5.34 12.08 -18.30
C LEU A 71 3.84 11.91 -18.56
N ASN A 72 3.10 13.01 -18.73
CA ASN A 72 1.68 12.99 -19.04
C ASN A 72 1.40 12.32 -20.39
N GLU A 73 2.23 12.55 -21.40
CA GLU A 73 2.10 11.90 -22.70
C GLU A 73 2.45 10.41 -22.65
N ILE A 74 3.52 10.02 -21.92
CA ILE A 74 3.87 8.61 -21.70
C ILE A 74 2.74 7.86 -20.99
N THR A 75 2.07 8.48 -20.01
CA THR A 75 0.96 7.84 -19.28
C THR A 75 -0.29 7.62 -20.15
N LYS A 76 -0.44 8.35 -21.26
CA LYS A 76 -1.52 8.13 -22.23
C LYS A 76 -1.26 6.92 -23.14
N LEU A 77 -0.03 6.40 -23.19
CA LEU A 77 0.30 5.22 -23.97
C LEU A 77 -0.36 3.97 -23.39
N ASN A 78 -0.67 2.99 -24.24
CA ASN A 78 -1.32 1.77 -23.81
C ASN A 78 -0.30 0.68 -23.43
N PRO A 79 -0.12 0.35 -22.13
CA PRO A 79 0.84 -0.67 -21.71
C PRO A 79 0.42 -2.09 -22.07
N ARG A 80 -0.87 -2.30 -22.43
CA ARG A 80 -1.42 -3.62 -22.81
C ARG A 80 -2.30 -3.49 -24.06
N PRO A 81 -1.72 -3.31 -25.25
CA PRO A 81 -2.46 -3.04 -26.46
C PRO A 81 -3.42 -4.16 -26.89
N GLY A 82 -3.28 -5.38 -26.37
CA GLY A 82 -4.20 -6.50 -26.61
C GLY A 82 -5.38 -6.62 -25.63
N ALA A 83 -5.41 -5.81 -24.58
CA ALA A 83 -6.45 -5.93 -23.54
C ALA A 83 -7.86 -5.60 -24.04
N SER A 84 -7.97 -4.73 -25.04
CA SER A 84 -9.27 -4.39 -25.67
C SER A 84 -9.81 -5.48 -26.61
N LEU A 85 -8.97 -6.42 -27.05
CA LEU A 85 -9.37 -7.55 -27.89
C LEU A 85 -9.84 -8.75 -27.08
N GLY A 86 -9.45 -8.83 -25.82
CA GLY A 86 -9.96 -9.80 -24.85
C GLY A 86 -11.06 -9.15 -24.04
N GLU A 87 -12.32 -9.36 -24.42
CA GLU A 87 -13.44 -8.95 -23.58
C GLU A 87 -13.27 -9.54 -22.19
N ALA A 88 -12.91 -8.69 -21.24
CA ALA A 88 -12.98 -9.01 -19.82
C ALA A 88 -14.45 -8.99 -19.38
N ILE A 89 -15.28 -9.81 -20.07
CA ILE A 89 -16.67 -10.04 -19.67
C ILE A 89 -16.61 -10.65 -18.26
N GLY A 90 -17.04 -9.88 -17.28
CA GLY A 90 -17.39 -10.38 -15.94
C GLY A 90 -16.27 -10.51 -14.92
N ARG A 91 -15.10 -9.97 -15.10
CA ARG A 91 -14.20 -9.74 -13.96
C ARG A 91 -14.76 -8.58 -13.14
N ASN A 92 -15.53 -8.91 -12.12
CA ASN A 92 -15.74 -8.01 -11.00
C ASN A 92 -14.34 -7.57 -10.56
N LEU A 93 -13.95 -6.38 -10.97
CA LEU A 93 -12.79 -5.69 -10.43
C LEU A 93 -13.14 -5.39 -8.97
N GLN A 94 -12.93 -6.38 -8.10
CA GLN A 94 -13.03 -6.14 -6.66
C GLN A 94 -11.99 -5.07 -6.37
N GLN A 95 -12.47 -3.85 -6.19
CA GLN A 95 -11.62 -2.74 -5.79
C GLN A 95 -11.06 -3.06 -4.41
N ILE A 96 -9.80 -3.43 -4.37
CA ILE A 96 -9.11 -3.72 -3.11
C ILE A 96 -8.86 -2.39 -2.43
N VAL A 97 -9.48 -2.20 -1.26
CA VAL A 97 -9.23 -1.04 -0.40
C VAL A 97 -8.06 -1.40 0.52
N PRO A 98 -6.93 -0.69 0.44
CA PRO A 98 -5.79 -0.95 1.32
C PRO A 98 -6.10 -0.51 2.75
N ASP A 99 -5.57 -1.26 3.72
CA ASP A 99 -5.66 -0.93 5.15
C ASP A 99 -4.52 0.00 5.59
N PHE A 100 -3.36 -0.12 4.94
CA PHE A 100 -2.16 0.68 5.21
C PHE A 100 -1.77 1.44 3.95
N ILE A 101 -1.31 2.67 4.13
CA ILE A 101 -0.70 3.49 3.09
C ILE A 101 0.73 3.76 3.54
N VAL A 102 1.68 3.38 2.70
CA VAL A 102 3.12 3.55 2.92
C VAL A 102 3.66 4.43 1.81
N GLU A 103 4.13 5.60 2.19
CA GLU A 103 4.74 6.58 1.30
C GLU A 103 6.25 6.57 1.52
N THR A 104 6.98 6.39 0.45
CA THR A 104 8.43 6.41 0.47
C THR A 104 8.90 7.68 -0.22
N TYR A 105 9.76 8.45 0.45
CA TYR A 105 10.36 9.67 -0.07
C TYR A 105 11.77 9.40 -0.61
N ASP A 106 12.26 10.30 -1.47
CA ASP A 106 13.59 10.17 -2.11
C ASP A 106 14.76 10.25 -1.12
N ASP A 107 14.54 10.86 0.05
CA ASP A 107 15.52 10.89 1.16
C ASP A 107 15.61 9.54 1.90
N GLY A 108 14.83 8.52 1.49
CA GLY A 108 14.77 7.20 2.11
C GLY A 108 13.93 7.15 3.39
N THR A 109 13.17 8.21 3.70
CA THR A 109 12.20 8.18 4.78
C THR A 109 10.94 7.43 4.33
N ILE A 110 10.35 6.66 5.25
CA ILE A 110 9.12 5.90 5.01
C ILE A 110 8.08 6.36 5.99
N ASN A 111 6.99 6.91 5.48
CA ASN A 111 5.82 7.32 6.26
C ASN A 111 4.73 6.25 6.19
N ILE A 112 4.10 5.96 7.34
CA ILE A 112 3.04 4.95 7.44
C ILE A 112 1.78 5.63 7.93
N SER A 113 0.68 5.40 7.24
CA SER A 113 -0.64 5.83 7.69
C SER A 113 -1.65 4.68 7.61
N LEU A 114 -2.59 4.65 8.55
CA LEU A 114 -3.74 3.76 8.49
C LEU A 114 -4.84 4.39 7.65
N ASN A 115 -5.46 3.59 6.79
CA ASN A 115 -6.63 4.02 6.06
C ASN A 115 -7.88 3.97 6.94
N ASN A 116 -8.10 5.04 7.70
CA ASN A 116 -9.20 5.15 8.67
C ASN A 116 -10.54 5.60 8.03
N ARG A 117 -10.74 5.44 6.72
CA ARG A 117 -11.93 5.95 6.01
C ARG A 117 -13.26 5.56 6.64
N ASN A 118 -13.32 4.43 7.35
CA ASN A 118 -14.56 3.88 7.91
C ASN A 118 -14.67 4.03 9.43
N VAL A 119 -13.67 4.60 10.10
CA VAL A 119 -13.69 4.76 11.55
C VAL A 119 -13.64 6.25 11.88
N PRO A 120 -14.78 6.87 12.21
CA PRO A 120 -14.79 8.25 12.65
C PRO A 120 -14.02 8.39 13.98
N GLU A 121 -13.55 9.59 14.26
CA GLU A 121 -12.92 9.88 15.54
C GLU A 121 -13.94 9.72 16.66
N LEU A 122 -13.74 8.74 17.50
CA LEU A 122 -14.63 8.45 18.63
C LEU A 122 -14.23 9.32 19.81
N ARG A 123 -15.21 10.10 20.33
CA ARG A 123 -15.07 10.93 21.53
C ARG A 123 -16.24 10.68 22.45
N MET A 124 -16.02 10.81 23.74
CA MET A 124 -17.10 10.86 24.72
C MET A 124 -17.90 12.15 24.53
N SER A 125 -19.24 12.07 24.66
CA SER A 125 -20.08 13.30 24.68
C SER A 125 -19.73 14.14 25.91
N ARG A 126 -19.54 15.43 25.68
CA ARG A 126 -19.25 16.41 26.74
C ARG A 126 -20.41 16.51 27.75
N ASP A 127 -21.63 16.51 27.26
CA ASP A 127 -22.84 16.63 28.08
C ASP A 127 -22.91 15.55 29.16
N PHE A 128 -22.58 14.28 28.77
CA PHE A 128 -22.56 13.17 29.74
C PHE A 128 -21.39 13.27 30.72
N THR A 129 -20.24 13.75 30.29
CA THR A 129 -19.08 13.96 31.17
C THR A 129 -19.36 15.06 32.20
N GLU A 130 -19.90 16.18 31.78
CA GLU A 130 -20.28 17.32 32.64
C GLU A 130 -21.37 16.90 33.64
N MET A 131 -22.40 16.16 33.17
CA MET A 131 -23.47 15.64 34.04
C MET A 131 -22.92 14.74 35.16
N VAL A 132 -22.00 13.83 34.83
CA VAL A 132 -21.38 12.97 35.84
C VAL A 132 -20.49 13.72 36.80
N GLU A 133 -19.75 14.73 36.31
CA GLU A 133 -18.91 15.59 37.15
C GLU A 133 -19.73 16.46 38.12
N GLU A 134 -20.82 17.10 37.66
CA GLU A 134 -21.71 17.87 38.49
C GLU A 134 -22.36 17.05 39.57
N HIS A 135 -22.85 15.86 39.24
CA HIS A 135 -23.42 14.95 40.21
C HIS A 135 -22.41 14.41 41.20
N THR A 136 -21.14 14.23 40.77
CA THR A 136 -20.06 13.79 41.65
C THR A 136 -19.69 14.89 42.67
N LYS A 137 -19.79 16.17 42.31
CA LYS A 137 -19.55 17.32 43.19
C LYS A 137 -20.66 17.49 44.20
N ASN A 138 -21.93 17.17 43.84
CA ASN A 138 -23.11 17.37 44.66
C ASN A 138 -23.50 16.14 45.52
N ARG A 139 -22.55 15.37 46.03
CA ARG A 139 -22.75 14.12 46.75
C ARG A 139 -23.58 14.21 48.01
N ALA A 140 -23.69 15.39 48.64
CA ALA A 140 -24.28 15.56 49.99
C ALA A 140 -25.81 15.45 50.06
N ASN A 141 -26.56 15.67 48.94
CA ASN A 141 -28.03 15.73 48.94
C ASN A 141 -28.71 14.78 47.93
N GLN A 142 -28.13 13.62 47.68
CA GLN A 142 -28.66 12.72 46.64
C GLN A 142 -29.73 11.75 47.22
N SER A 143 -30.90 11.69 46.57
CA SER A 143 -31.93 10.68 46.80
C SER A 143 -31.43 9.30 46.35
N LYS A 144 -32.06 8.23 46.83
CA LYS A 144 -31.71 6.85 46.40
C LYS A 144 -31.80 6.66 44.87
N GLU A 145 -32.85 7.20 44.24
CA GLU A 145 -33.10 7.16 42.82
C GLU A 145 -32.00 7.87 42.03
N SER A 146 -31.50 9.00 42.51
CA SER A 146 -30.39 9.74 41.93
C SER A 146 -29.08 8.93 41.97
N LYS A 147 -28.84 8.18 43.03
CA LYS A 147 -27.66 7.29 43.16
C LYS A 147 -27.69 6.13 42.18
N GLU A 148 -28.85 5.51 41.99
CA GLU A 148 -29.04 4.41 41.04
C GLU A 148 -28.86 4.91 39.58
N ALA A 149 -29.45 6.05 39.23
CA ALA A 149 -29.26 6.68 37.93
C ALA A 149 -27.79 7.00 37.65
N MET A 150 -27.06 7.52 38.65
CA MET A 150 -25.64 7.81 38.54
C MET A 150 -24.79 6.52 38.36
N MET A 151 -25.10 5.47 39.05
CA MET A 151 -24.40 4.18 38.90
C MET A 151 -24.60 3.64 37.48
N PHE A 152 -25.81 3.73 36.95
CA PHE A 152 -26.12 3.36 35.58
C PHE A 152 -25.36 4.20 34.56
N LEU A 153 -25.36 5.55 34.68
CA LEU A 153 -24.62 6.47 33.81
C LEU A 153 -23.12 6.16 33.81
N LYS A 154 -22.54 5.97 35.02
CA LYS A 154 -21.13 5.61 35.16
C LYS A 154 -20.80 4.28 34.45
N GLN A 155 -21.63 3.26 34.62
CA GLN A 155 -21.45 1.98 33.93
C GLN A 155 -21.49 2.14 32.41
N LYS A 156 -22.37 2.98 31.88
CA LYS A 156 -22.44 3.26 30.44
C LYS A 156 -21.22 4.02 29.94
N MET A 157 -20.72 4.99 30.73
CA MET A 157 -19.49 5.72 30.39
C MET A 157 -18.27 4.79 30.42
N ASP A 158 -18.13 3.95 31.43
CA ASP A 158 -17.02 3.00 31.52
C ASP A 158 -17.03 2.02 30.33
N ALA A 159 -18.23 1.56 29.93
CA ALA A 159 -18.38 0.71 28.75
C ALA A 159 -18.02 1.44 27.44
N ALA A 160 -18.44 2.70 27.30
CA ALA A 160 -18.09 3.52 26.13
C ALA A 160 -16.60 3.83 26.08
N GLN A 161 -15.98 4.16 27.22
CA GLN A 161 -14.53 4.37 27.30
C GLN A 161 -13.77 3.08 26.93
N GLY A 162 -14.19 1.93 27.48
CA GLY A 162 -13.61 0.62 27.14
C GLY A 162 -13.68 0.31 25.64
N PHE A 163 -14.78 0.69 24.98
CA PHE A 163 -14.91 0.54 23.53
C PHE A 163 -13.93 1.45 22.76
N ILE A 164 -13.83 2.72 23.16
CA ILE A 164 -12.88 3.67 22.54
C ILE A 164 -11.45 3.17 22.72
N ASP A 165 -11.10 2.69 23.91
CA ASP A 165 -9.76 2.19 24.18
C ASP A 165 -9.45 0.91 23.39
N ALA A 166 -10.44 0.02 23.23
CA ALA A 166 -10.30 -1.17 22.38
C ALA A 166 -10.04 -0.81 20.90
N VAL A 167 -10.73 0.21 20.37
CA VAL A 167 -10.50 0.71 18.99
C VAL A 167 -9.09 1.31 18.87
N ARG A 168 -8.65 2.13 19.82
CA ARG A 168 -7.30 2.69 19.87
C ARG A 168 -6.23 1.60 19.95
N GLN A 169 -6.44 0.61 20.82
CA GLN A 169 -5.52 -0.53 20.95
C GLN A 169 -5.39 -1.30 19.64
N ARG A 170 -6.52 -1.54 18.94
CA ARG A 170 -6.50 -2.16 17.61
C ARG A 170 -5.67 -1.35 16.61
N GLN A 171 -5.85 -0.04 16.56
CA GLN A 171 -5.08 0.85 15.67
C GLN A 171 -3.58 0.80 16.01
N ASN A 172 -3.24 0.90 17.29
CA ASN A 172 -1.86 0.82 17.75
C ASN A 172 -1.22 -0.53 17.40
N THR A 173 -1.95 -1.64 17.58
CA THR A 173 -1.48 -2.98 17.20
C THR A 173 -1.18 -3.06 15.70
N LEU A 174 -2.06 -2.53 14.86
CA LEU A 174 -1.87 -2.50 13.41
C LEU A 174 -0.63 -1.65 13.03
N MET A 175 -0.50 -0.45 13.59
CA MET A 175 0.65 0.42 13.33
C MET A 175 1.97 -0.19 13.76
N THR A 176 2.03 -0.73 14.98
CA THR A 176 3.24 -1.37 15.51
C THR A 176 3.65 -2.59 14.66
N THR A 177 2.67 -3.40 14.24
CA THR A 177 2.91 -4.55 13.37
C THR A 177 3.47 -4.10 12.01
N MET A 178 2.86 -3.09 11.39
CA MET A 178 3.30 -2.60 10.08
C MET A 178 4.68 -1.95 10.16
N GLN A 179 4.97 -1.17 11.21
CA GLN A 179 6.28 -0.59 11.44
C GLN A 179 7.37 -1.67 11.53
N ALA A 180 7.12 -2.75 12.29
CA ALA A 180 8.07 -3.85 12.41
C ALA A 180 8.30 -4.57 11.06
N ILE A 181 7.24 -4.73 10.25
CA ILE A 181 7.35 -5.32 8.91
C ILE A 181 8.22 -4.43 8.00
N ILE A 182 7.99 -3.12 7.99
CA ILE A 182 8.76 -2.17 7.18
C ILE A 182 10.22 -2.17 7.59
N ASP A 183 10.53 -2.18 8.89
CA ASP A 183 11.90 -2.22 9.38
C ASP A 183 12.65 -3.48 8.92
N LEU A 184 11.95 -4.62 8.85
CA LEU A 184 12.52 -5.88 8.39
C LEU A 184 12.65 -5.95 6.86
N GLN A 185 11.71 -5.35 6.12
CA GLN A 185 11.62 -5.39 4.66
C GLN A 185 11.95 -4.03 4.00
N ARG A 186 12.72 -3.19 4.66
CA ARG A 186 13.05 -1.84 4.19
C ARG A 186 13.51 -1.78 2.72
N PRO A 187 14.38 -2.67 2.20
CA PRO A 187 14.80 -2.62 0.80
C PRO A 187 13.63 -2.76 -0.18
N PHE A 188 12.67 -3.65 0.11
CA PHE A 188 11.48 -3.81 -0.71
C PHE A 188 10.63 -2.53 -0.78
N PHE A 189 10.41 -1.85 0.36
CA PHE A 189 9.62 -0.62 0.39
C PHE A 189 10.31 0.56 -0.29
N LEU A 190 11.65 0.58 -0.34
CA LEU A 190 12.41 1.63 -1.01
C LEU A 190 12.45 1.47 -2.53
N GLU A 191 12.59 0.24 -3.03
CA GLU A 191 12.82 -0.03 -4.45
C GLU A 191 11.61 -0.65 -5.17
N GLY A 192 10.67 -1.23 -4.43
CA GLY A 192 9.47 -1.86 -4.99
C GLY A 192 9.72 -3.20 -5.68
N ASP A 193 10.94 -3.75 -5.59
CA ASP A 193 11.30 -5.02 -6.24
C ASP A 193 11.06 -6.21 -5.29
N GLU A 194 10.20 -7.15 -5.72
CA GLU A 194 9.92 -8.38 -4.98
C GLU A 194 11.16 -9.27 -4.77
N SER A 195 12.19 -9.14 -5.64
CA SER A 195 13.45 -9.88 -5.50
C SER A 195 14.26 -9.49 -4.27
N LEU A 196 14.01 -8.29 -3.73
CA LEU A 196 14.68 -7.75 -2.55
C LEU A 196 14.01 -8.16 -1.22
N LEU A 197 12.92 -8.94 -1.29
CA LEU A 197 12.25 -9.45 -0.11
C LEU A 197 13.19 -10.36 0.69
N LYS A 198 13.41 -9.99 1.94
CA LYS A 198 14.17 -10.80 2.89
C LYS A 198 13.27 -11.90 3.47
N PRO A 199 13.80 -13.12 3.67
CA PRO A 199 13.02 -14.18 4.32
C PRO A 199 12.64 -13.74 5.75
N MET A 200 11.34 -13.65 6.01
CA MET A 200 10.75 -13.21 7.27
C MET A 200 9.65 -14.17 7.68
N ILE A 201 9.60 -14.55 8.95
CA ILE A 201 8.54 -15.36 9.52
C ILE A 201 7.72 -14.55 10.53
N LEU A 202 6.51 -15.02 10.82
CA LEU A 202 5.62 -14.35 11.79
C LEU A 202 6.26 -14.17 13.18
N LYS A 203 7.13 -15.10 13.56
CA LYS A 203 7.84 -15.05 14.83
C LYS A 203 8.82 -13.88 14.91
N ASP A 204 9.50 -13.54 13.82
CA ASP A 204 10.45 -12.42 13.77
C ASP A 204 9.73 -11.09 14.07
N VAL A 205 8.52 -10.93 13.55
CA VAL A 205 7.67 -9.75 13.80
C VAL A 205 7.13 -9.78 15.23
N ALA A 206 6.71 -10.95 15.73
CA ALA A 206 6.20 -11.11 17.08
C ALA A 206 7.25 -10.76 18.15
N GLU A 207 8.48 -11.23 18.00
CA GLU A 207 9.61 -10.91 18.90
C GLU A 207 9.94 -9.40 18.91
N ARG A 208 9.80 -8.74 17.75
CA ARG A 208 10.09 -7.31 17.64
C ARG A 208 8.99 -6.43 18.20
N THR A 209 7.73 -6.85 18.08
CA THR A 209 6.57 -6.08 18.54
C THR A 209 6.14 -6.40 19.96
N GLY A 210 6.56 -7.54 20.50
CA GLY A 210 6.07 -8.08 21.77
C GLY A 210 4.63 -8.57 21.71
N LEU A 211 4.07 -8.78 20.52
CA LEU A 211 2.71 -9.24 20.30
C LEU A 211 2.68 -10.75 20.08
N ASP A 212 1.51 -11.36 20.34
CA ASP A 212 1.31 -12.78 20.07
C ASP A 212 1.33 -13.07 18.55
N ILE A 213 1.94 -14.22 18.18
CA ILE A 213 2.03 -14.72 16.82
C ILE A 213 0.64 -14.85 16.18
N SER A 214 -0.37 -15.24 16.95
CA SER A 214 -1.75 -15.34 16.46
C SER A 214 -2.31 -13.99 16.00
N THR A 215 -1.96 -12.91 16.71
CA THR A 215 -2.35 -11.54 16.35
C THR A 215 -1.67 -11.11 15.05
N ILE A 216 -0.35 -11.33 14.93
CA ILE A 216 0.41 -11.03 13.70
C ILE A 216 -0.15 -11.82 12.52
N SER A 217 -0.48 -13.11 12.71
CA SER A 217 -1.06 -13.95 11.66
C SER A 217 -2.41 -13.41 11.14
N ARG A 218 -3.28 -12.95 12.04
CA ARG A 218 -4.56 -12.33 11.66
C ARG A 218 -4.37 -11.05 10.87
N VAL A 219 -3.41 -10.23 11.25
CA VAL A 219 -3.07 -8.99 10.52
C VAL A 219 -2.51 -9.34 9.14
N SER A 220 -1.53 -10.23 9.04
CA SER A 220 -0.85 -10.56 7.79
C SER A 220 -1.75 -11.23 6.74
N ASN A 221 -2.68 -12.09 7.16
CA ASN A 221 -3.52 -12.85 6.24
C ASN A 221 -4.65 -12.04 5.59
N SER A 222 -5.13 -10.98 6.24
CA SER A 222 -6.36 -10.28 5.81
C SER A 222 -6.17 -8.85 5.36
N LYS A 223 -4.94 -8.30 5.42
CA LYS A 223 -4.68 -6.89 5.22
C LYS A 223 -3.86 -6.60 3.97
N TYR A 224 -4.09 -5.42 3.41
CA TYR A 224 -3.41 -4.92 2.22
C TYR A 224 -2.65 -3.64 2.54
N VAL A 225 -1.51 -3.46 1.90
CA VAL A 225 -0.68 -2.26 1.95
C VAL A 225 -0.61 -1.62 0.57
N GLN A 226 -0.84 -0.33 0.52
CA GLN A 226 -0.58 0.49 -0.66
C GLN A 226 0.81 1.09 -0.51
N THR A 227 1.65 0.91 -1.52
CA THR A 227 2.97 1.53 -1.65
C THR A 227 2.98 2.46 -2.85
N ASN A 228 4.05 3.22 -3.06
CA ASN A 228 4.24 4.03 -4.28
C ASN A 228 4.22 3.18 -5.56
N TYR A 229 4.52 1.88 -5.46
CA TYR A 229 4.64 0.95 -6.58
C TYR A 229 3.37 0.14 -6.87
N GLY A 230 2.48 -0.01 -5.87
CA GLY A 230 1.23 -0.76 -6.03
C GLY A 230 0.60 -1.18 -4.71
N ILE A 231 -0.48 -1.98 -4.81
CA ILE A 231 -1.19 -2.55 -3.67
C ILE A 231 -0.80 -4.01 -3.53
N TYR A 232 -0.28 -4.37 -2.36
CA TYR A 232 0.20 -5.72 -2.04
C TYR A 232 -0.54 -6.29 -0.83
N PRO A 233 -0.92 -7.58 -0.85
CA PRO A 233 -1.37 -8.24 0.38
C PRO A 233 -0.17 -8.45 1.31
N LEU A 234 -0.34 -8.21 2.60
CA LEU A 234 0.75 -8.37 3.58
C LEU A 234 1.32 -9.80 3.60
N LYS A 235 0.53 -10.78 3.22
CA LYS A 235 0.95 -12.19 3.15
C LYS A 235 2.18 -12.40 2.25
N ILE A 236 2.34 -11.61 1.18
CA ILE A 236 3.49 -11.73 0.25
C ILE A 236 4.82 -11.41 0.96
N LEU A 237 4.79 -10.51 1.96
CA LEU A 237 5.99 -10.10 2.69
C LEU A 237 6.54 -11.20 3.62
N PHE A 238 5.73 -12.24 3.88
CA PHE A 238 6.10 -13.38 4.73
C PHE A 238 6.47 -14.58 3.86
N GLN A 239 7.77 -14.74 3.57
CA GLN A 239 8.28 -15.89 2.83
C GLN A 239 8.47 -17.08 3.77
N ARG A 240 7.95 -18.25 3.39
CA ARG A 240 8.29 -19.52 4.03
C ARG A 240 9.72 -19.89 3.70
N ARG A 241 10.55 -20.11 4.72
CA ARG A 241 11.83 -20.81 4.52
C ARG A 241 11.54 -22.27 4.19
N VAL A 242 11.62 -22.65 2.93
CA VAL A 242 11.57 -24.07 2.54
C VAL A 242 12.97 -24.64 2.76
N TYR A 243 13.09 -25.50 3.76
CA TYR A 243 14.31 -26.29 3.97
C TYR A 243 14.32 -27.45 2.99
N HIS A 244 14.96 -27.29 1.83
CA HIS A 244 15.37 -28.45 1.05
C HIS A 244 16.63 -29.08 1.67
N ARG A 245 16.62 -30.42 1.82
CA ARG A 245 17.77 -31.20 2.28
C ARG A 245 19.00 -30.86 1.42
N GLY A 246 19.86 -29.97 1.92
CA GLY A 246 21.14 -29.64 1.29
C GLY A 246 21.33 -28.24 0.68
N ARG A 247 20.28 -27.44 0.42
CA ARG A 247 20.45 -26.03 -0.03
C ARG A 247 19.31 -25.15 0.48
N ARG A 248 19.66 -24.08 1.19
CA ARG A 248 18.72 -23.01 1.53
C ARG A 248 18.41 -22.23 0.25
N ARG A 249 17.27 -22.47 -0.38
CA ARG A 249 16.74 -21.60 -1.44
C ARG A 249 15.61 -20.77 -0.86
N ASN A 250 15.70 -19.45 -1.06
CA ASN A 250 14.57 -18.56 -0.85
C ASN A 250 13.55 -18.86 -1.95
N VAL A 251 12.36 -19.31 -1.59
CA VAL A 251 11.29 -19.57 -2.56
C VAL A 251 10.56 -18.26 -2.81
N CYS A 252 10.57 -17.83 -4.05
CA CYS A 252 9.81 -16.67 -4.51
C CYS A 252 8.31 -16.97 -4.43
N PRO A 253 7.43 -15.97 -4.13
CA PRO A 253 5.98 -16.18 -4.07
C PRO A 253 5.35 -16.81 -5.32
N ARG A 254 6.03 -16.72 -6.47
CA ARG A 254 5.58 -17.34 -7.73
C ARG A 254 5.59 -18.86 -7.72
N ASP A 255 6.47 -19.48 -6.92
CA ASP A 255 6.63 -20.95 -6.89
C ASP A 255 5.55 -21.65 -6.05
N THR A 256 4.77 -20.88 -5.28
CA THR A 256 3.69 -21.43 -4.43
C THR A 256 2.34 -21.55 -5.14
N GLN A 257 2.15 -20.89 -6.31
CA GLN A 257 0.90 -21.02 -7.07
C GLN A 257 0.80 -22.32 -7.87
N ASP A 258 1.95 -22.92 -8.23
CA ASP A 258 1.96 -24.16 -9.00
C ASP A 258 1.86 -25.43 -8.13
N SER A 259 2.11 -25.33 -6.81
CA SER A 259 2.02 -26.49 -5.91
C SER A 259 0.61 -26.74 -5.33
N GLU A 260 -0.32 -25.79 -5.43
CA GLU A 260 -1.73 -25.97 -5.00
C GLU A 260 -2.63 -26.56 -6.11
N ARG A 261 -2.09 -26.82 -7.32
CA ARG A 261 -2.84 -27.43 -8.44
C ARG A 261 -2.68 -28.93 -8.59
N VAL A 262 -2.03 -29.59 -7.63
CA VAL A 262 -1.84 -31.07 -7.66
C VAL A 262 -2.33 -31.64 -6.32
N TYR A 263 -3.66 -31.55 -6.09
CA TYR A 263 -4.43 -32.51 -5.29
C TYR A 263 -5.92 -32.23 -5.53
#